data_bace160a1686afce373810f00c899b53
#
_entry.id   bace160a1686afce373810f00c899b53
#
_cell.length_a   1.000
_cell.length_b   1.000
_cell.length_c   1.000
_cell.angle_alpha   90.00
_cell.angle_beta   90.00
_cell.angle_gamma   90.00
#
_symmetry.space_group_name_H-M   'P 1'
#
loop_
_entity.id
_entity.type
_entity.pdbx_description
1 polymer ?
#
loop_
_entity_poly.entity_id
_entity_poly.type
_entity_poly.pdbx_seq_one_letter_code
_entity_poly.pdbx_strand_id
1 'polypeptide(L)'
;MLQFDVLTIFPQLFEPFRSTGILGKAADRGELCIEVHDLRSWADNKWRQLDDEPYGGGAGMVLQAPPVLAALRDVVNRGRLPARAIALSPRGRVLDQRLVEELAALPRLVLLCGRYEGFDERIFELFEMEEISLGDFVLGGGEVEAVDDVAAIGRQFH
;
A
#
# COMPACT_ATOMS: atom_id res chain seq x y z
N MET A 1 9.64 -3.95 -16.42
CA MET A 1 8.50 -4.43 -15.61
C MET A 1 8.39 -3.63 -14.34
N LEU A 2 7.22 -3.12 -14.04
CA LEU A 2 6.96 -2.44 -12.76
C LEU A 2 6.44 -3.46 -11.74
N GLN A 3 7.04 -3.50 -10.57
CA GLN A 3 6.59 -4.36 -9.48
C GLN A 3 5.85 -3.56 -8.42
N PHE A 4 4.68 -4.05 -8.03
CA PHE A 4 3.92 -3.58 -6.89
C PHE A 4 3.97 -4.61 -5.78
N ASP A 5 4.30 -4.16 -4.58
CA ASP A 5 4.10 -4.93 -3.36
C ASP A 5 3.05 -4.21 -2.53
N VAL A 6 1.93 -4.86 -2.27
CA VAL A 6 0.82 -4.29 -1.51
C VAL A 6 0.76 -4.90 -0.12
N LEU A 7 0.86 -4.07 0.90
CA LEU A 7 0.76 -4.48 2.30
C LEU A 7 -0.65 -4.14 2.82
N THR A 8 -1.40 -5.15 3.21
CA THR A 8 -2.82 -5.00 3.60
C THR A 8 -3.23 -6.03 4.65
N ILE A 9 -4.26 -5.72 5.42
CA ILE A 9 -4.92 -6.70 6.30
C ILE A 9 -6.03 -7.48 5.59
N PHE A 10 -6.34 -7.14 4.33
CA PHE A 10 -7.37 -7.79 3.52
C PHE A 10 -6.84 -8.22 2.16
N PRO A 11 -5.87 -9.16 2.11
CA PRO A 11 -5.25 -9.55 0.84
C PRO A 11 -6.25 -10.13 -0.18
N GLN A 12 -7.33 -10.74 0.30
CA GLN A 12 -8.35 -11.34 -0.56
C GLN A 12 -9.09 -10.33 -1.45
N LEU A 13 -9.08 -9.04 -1.10
CA LEU A 13 -9.73 -8.00 -1.90
C LEU A 13 -8.99 -7.74 -3.22
N PHE A 14 -7.74 -8.13 -3.33
CA PHE A 14 -6.91 -7.89 -4.52
C PHE A 14 -6.97 -9.01 -5.56
N GLU A 15 -7.43 -10.19 -5.19
CA GLU A 15 -7.41 -11.37 -6.08
C GLU A 15 -8.13 -11.15 -7.42
N PRO A 16 -9.37 -10.61 -7.46
CA PRO A 16 -10.04 -10.37 -8.72
C PRO A 16 -9.32 -9.39 -9.63
N PHE A 17 -8.62 -8.42 -9.05
CA PHE A 17 -7.95 -7.35 -9.82
C PHE A 17 -6.63 -7.81 -10.43
N ARG A 18 -5.97 -8.80 -9.82
CA ARG A 18 -4.68 -9.30 -10.29
C ARG A 18 -4.78 -10.11 -11.57
N SER A 19 -5.92 -10.73 -11.79
CA SER A 19 -6.11 -11.73 -12.85
C SER A 19 -7.07 -11.30 -13.95
N THR A 20 -7.71 -10.13 -13.84
CA THR A 20 -8.74 -9.71 -14.79
C THR A 20 -8.47 -8.34 -15.37
N GLY A 21 -9.13 -8.05 -16.48
CA GLY A 21 -9.11 -6.73 -17.12
C GLY A 21 -7.73 -6.29 -17.59
N ILE A 22 -7.50 -4.99 -17.55
CA ILE A 22 -6.26 -4.35 -17.99
C ILE A 22 -5.05 -4.82 -17.17
N LEU A 23 -5.22 -4.95 -15.87
CA LEU A 23 -4.14 -5.39 -14.98
C LEU A 23 -3.74 -6.84 -15.24
N GLY A 24 -4.71 -7.73 -15.41
CA GLY A 24 -4.43 -9.11 -15.77
C GLY A 24 -3.68 -9.24 -17.09
N LYS A 25 -4.10 -8.49 -18.10
CA LYS A 25 -3.43 -8.46 -19.41
C LYS A 25 -2.00 -7.93 -19.32
N ALA A 26 -1.78 -6.86 -18.58
CA ALA A 26 -0.45 -6.29 -18.40
C ALA A 26 0.47 -7.26 -17.63
N ALA A 27 -0.06 -7.97 -16.63
CA ALA A 27 0.67 -9.00 -15.92
C ALA A 27 1.06 -10.18 -16.84
N ASP A 28 0.11 -10.63 -17.67
CA ASP A 28 0.35 -11.71 -18.64
C ASP A 28 1.44 -11.35 -19.65
N ARG A 29 1.53 -10.07 -20.02
CA ARG A 29 2.59 -9.58 -20.91
C ARG A 29 3.93 -9.31 -20.23
N GLY A 30 4.01 -9.51 -18.91
CA GLY A 30 5.21 -9.24 -18.14
C GLY A 30 5.52 -7.75 -17.94
N GLU A 31 4.56 -6.87 -18.14
CA GLU A 31 4.71 -5.41 -17.99
C GLU A 31 4.62 -4.97 -16.53
N LEU A 32 3.85 -5.71 -15.72
CA LEU A 32 3.75 -5.47 -14.30
C LEU A 32 3.61 -6.79 -13.50
N CYS A 33 3.95 -6.72 -12.22
CA CYS A 33 3.78 -7.80 -11.27
C CYS A 33 3.17 -7.22 -9.99
N ILE A 34 2.15 -7.86 -9.46
CA ILE A 34 1.49 -7.44 -8.23
C ILE A 34 1.61 -8.56 -7.21
N GLU A 35 2.34 -8.31 -6.13
CA GLU A 35 2.42 -9.21 -4.98
C GLU A 35 1.67 -8.59 -3.81
N VAL A 36 0.81 -9.37 -3.17
CA VAL A 36 -0.01 -8.93 -2.04
C VAL A 36 0.45 -9.65 -0.78
N HIS A 37 0.72 -8.88 0.26
CA HIS A 37 1.24 -9.37 1.53
C HIS A 37 0.25 -9.08 2.65
N ASP A 38 -0.07 -10.11 3.44
CA ASP A 38 -0.92 -9.97 4.61
C ASP A 38 -0.10 -9.43 5.78
N LEU A 39 -0.43 -8.23 6.25
CA LEU A 39 0.24 -7.60 7.40
C LEU A 39 0.17 -8.46 8.67
N ARG A 40 -0.83 -9.33 8.79
CA ARG A 40 -0.95 -10.23 9.93
C ARG A 40 0.22 -11.19 10.06
N SER A 41 0.95 -11.44 8.98
CA SER A 41 2.14 -12.30 9.00
C SER A 41 3.27 -11.76 9.87
N TRP A 42 3.25 -10.46 10.18
CA TRP A 42 4.26 -9.80 11.03
C TRP A 42 3.74 -9.44 12.43
N ALA A 43 2.51 -9.83 12.76
CA ALA A 43 1.96 -9.59 14.09
C ALA A 43 2.47 -10.64 15.09
N ASP A 44 2.94 -10.17 16.25
CA ASP A 44 3.57 -11.02 17.27
C ASP A 44 2.60 -11.64 18.28
N ASN A 45 1.34 -11.19 18.29
CA ASN A 45 0.37 -11.66 19.25
C ASN A 45 -0.37 -12.92 18.77
N LYS A 46 -0.97 -13.66 19.71
CA LYS A 46 -1.71 -14.90 19.48
C LYS A 46 -2.85 -14.74 18.45
N TRP A 47 -3.45 -13.57 18.39
CA TRP A 47 -4.61 -13.29 17.55
C TRP A 47 -4.25 -12.58 16.25
N ARG A 48 -2.97 -12.30 16.04
CA ARG A 48 -2.46 -11.53 14.90
C ARG A 48 -3.18 -10.19 14.73
N GLN A 49 -3.38 -9.51 15.85
CA GLN A 49 -3.98 -8.18 15.89
C GLN A 49 -2.97 -7.13 15.48
N LEU A 50 -3.43 -6.17 14.68
CA LEU A 50 -2.59 -5.10 14.13
C LEU A 50 -3.06 -3.73 14.56
N ASP A 51 -4.26 -3.64 15.11
CA ASP A 51 -4.90 -2.39 15.51
C ASP A 51 -4.66 -2.08 16.99
N ASP A 52 -4.57 -0.80 17.33
CA ASP A 52 -4.37 -0.31 18.68
C ASP A 52 -5.00 1.08 18.82
N GLU A 53 -5.04 1.59 20.05
CA GLU A 53 -5.47 2.96 20.31
C GLU A 53 -4.46 3.96 19.73
N PRO A 54 -4.92 5.15 19.27
CA PRO A 54 -4.00 6.16 18.79
C PRO A 54 -2.99 6.60 19.85
N TYR A 55 -1.74 6.78 19.45
CA TYR A 55 -0.70 7.29 20.33
C TYR A 55 -1.06 8.71 20.82
N GLY A 56 -1.00 8.92 22.11
CA GLY A 56 -1.41 10.20 22.73
C GLY A 56 -2.90 10.32 23.01
N GLY A 57 -3.67 9.26 22.78
CA GLY A 57 -5.12 9.24 22.97
C GLY A 57 -5.89 9.64 21.73
N GLY A 58 -7.19 9.65 21.82
CA GLY A 58 -8.11 9.95 20.73
C GLY A 58 -9.13 8.84 20.52
N ALA A 59 -10.08 9.07 19.62
CA ALA A 59 -11.09 8.09 19.26
C ALA A 59 -10.62 7.17 18.13
N GLY A 60 -11.16 5.96 18.07
CA GLY A 60 -10.92 5.00 17.01
C GLY A 60 -9.67 4.15 17.22
N MET A 61 -9.34 3.37 16.20
CA MET A 61 -8.22 2.43 16.19
C MET A 61 -7.27 2.74 15.03
N VAL A 62 -5.98 2.49 15.22
CA VAL A 62 -4.94 2.66 14.20
C VAL A 62 -4.14 1.38 14.03
N LEU A 63 -3.47 1.22 12.90
CA LEU A 63 -2.54 0.11 12.70
C LEU A 63 -1.30 0.31 13.57
N GLN A 64 -0.90 -0.75 14.28
CA GLN A 64 0.24 -0.73 15.19
C GLN A 64 1.55 -0.54 14.44
N ALA A 65 2.44 0.29 15.00
CA ALA A 65 3.74 0.56 14.38
C ALA A 65 4.66 -0.67 14.29
N PRO A 66 4.87 -1.49 15.34
CA PRO A 66 5.85 -2.57 15.26
C PRO A 66 5.63 -3.57 14.12
N PRO A 67 4.44 -4.17 13.93
CA PRO A 67 4.25 -5.12 12.83
C PRO A 67 4.30 -4.45 11.46
N VAL A 68 3.79 -3.22 11.32
CA VAL A 68 3.83 -2.48 10.05
C VAL A 68 5.27 -2.13 9.67
N LEU A 69 6.08 -1.67 10.62
CA LEU A 69 7.50 -1.38 10.40
C LEU A 69 8.28 -2.63 10.02
N ALA A 70 8.01 -3.76 10.68
CA ALA A 70 8.64 -5.03 10.35
C ALA A 70 8.29 -5.47 8.92
N ALA A 71 7.03 -5.33 8.53
CA ALA A 71 6.56 -5.65 7.19
C ALA A 71 7.22 -4.76 6.12
N LEU A 72 7.25 -3.44 6.35
CA LEU A 72 7.86 -2.49 5.42
C LEU A 72 9.35 -2.79 5.21
N ARG A 73 10.09 -2.98 6.29
CA ARG A 73 11.53 -3.29 6.23
C ARG A 73 11.80 -4.60 5.50
N ASP A 74 11.02 -5.61 5.83
CA ASP A 74 11.19 -6.94 5.25
C ASP A 74 10.88 -6.93 3.74
N VAL A 75 9.73 -6.39 3.35
CA VAL A 75 9.30 -6.35 1.95
C VAL A 75 10.23 -5.46 1.10
N VAL A 76 10.60 -4.29 1.59
CA VAL A 76 11.52 -3.40 0.87
C VAL A 76 12.88 -4.07 0.66
N ASN A 77 13.38 -4.81 1.66
CA ASN A 77 14.71 -5.44 1.60
C ASN A 77 14.74 -6.76 0.82
N ARG A 78 13.62 -7.43 0.62
CA ARG A 78 13.55 -8.69 -0.15
C ARG A 78 13.86 -8.50 -1.63
N GLY A 79 13.48 -7.35 -2.18
CA GLY A 79 13.60 -7.10 -3.61
C GLY A 79 14.99 -6.68 -4.00
N ARG A 80 15.37 -6.99 -5.25
CA ARG A 80 16.64 -6.52 -5.83
C ARG A 80 16.52 -5.12 -6.41
N LEU A 81 15.31 -4.67 -6.71
CA LEU A 81 15.05 -3.36 -7.28
C LEU A 81 14.82 -2.33 -6.18
N PRO A 82 15.30 -1.09 -6.37
CA PRO A 82 14.97 0.00 -5.46
C PRO A 82 13.45 0.17 -5.37
N ALA A 83 12.94 0.32 -4.16
CA ALA A 83 11.52 0.47 -3.91
C ALA A 83 11.20 1.86 -3.35
N ARG A 84 10.10 2.45 -3.81
CA ARG A 84 9.52 3.65 -3.22
C ARG A 84 8.31 3.23 -2.40
N ALA A 85 8.31 3.54 -1.12
CA ALA A 85 7.23 3.19 -0.20
C ALA A 85 6.21 4.33 -0.12
N ILE A 86 4.93 3.98 -0.18
CA ILE A 86 3.81 4.90 -0.21
C ILE A 86 2.74 4.41 0.76
N ALA A 87 2.32 5.29 1.67
CA ALA A 87 1.15 5.06 2.50
C ALA A 87 -0.07 5.70 1.85
N LEU A 88 -1.15 4.94 1.74
CA LEU A 88 -2.40 5.42 1.17
C LEU A 88 -3.24 6.03 2.28
N SER A 89 -3.46 7.33 2.21
CA SER A 89 -4.05 8.12 3.30
C SER A 89 -4.78 9.35 2.74
N PRO A 90 -5.96 9.72 3.33
CA PRO A 90 -6.68 10.93 2.90
C PRO A 90 -5.88 12.22 3.09
N ARG A 91 -4.85 12.21 3.94
CA ARG A 91 -3.98 13.36 4.20
C ARG A 91 -2.87 13.54 3.18
N GLY A 92 -2.70 12.58 2.27
CA GLY A 92 -1.60 12.55 1.34
C GLY A 92 -1.74 13.53 0.18
N ARG A 93 -0.66 13.64 -0.59
CA ARG A 93 -0.66 14.33 -1.88
C ARG A 93 -1.68 13.65 -2.80
N VAL A 94 -2.55 14.44 -3.43
CA VAL A 94 -3.59 13.91 -4.31
C VAL A 94 -2.96 13.29 -5.57
N LEU A 95 -3.40 12.08 -5.91
CA LEU A 95 -2.99 11.41 -7.15
C LEU A 95 -3.55 12.15 -8.35
N ASP A 96 -2.67 12.64 -9.21
CA ASP A 96 -3.01 13.26 -10.48
C ASP A 96 -2.22 12.57 -11.61
N GLN A 97 -2.49 12.95 -12.85
CA GLN A 97 -1.85 12.32 -14.01
C GLN A 97 -0.33 12.46 -13.97
N ARG A 98 0.18 13.59 -13.51
CA ARG A 98 1.62 13.83 -13.38
C ARG A 98 2.27 12.88 -12.38
N LEU A 99 1.62 12.68 -11.23
CA LEU A 99 2.11 11.75 -10.20
C LEU A 99 2.04 10.30 -10.70
N VAL A 100 0.98 9.94 -11.42
CA VAL A 100 0.85 8.61 -12.05
C VAL A 100 2.01 8.34 -12.99
N GLU A 101 2.36 9.30 -13.85
CA GLU A 101 3.49 9.16 -14.78
C GLU A 101 4.82 9.06 -14.05
N GLU A 102 5.01 9.84 -13.00
CA GLU A 102 6.20 9.78 -12.14
C GLU A 102 6.35 8.39 -11.51
N LEU A 103 5.28 7.85 -10.95
CA LEU A 103 5.29 6.54 -10.31
C LEU A 103 5.48 5.39 -11.31
N ALA A 104 4.88 5.51 -12.49
CA ALA A 104 5.01 4.49 -13.55
C ALA A 104 6.43 4.37 -14.10
N ALA A 105 7.25 5.39 -13.92
CA ALA A 105 8.66 5.39 -14.33
C ALA A 105 9.59 4.67 -13.33
N LEU A 106 9.09 4.31 -12.15
CA LEU A 106 9.87 3.63 -11.12
C LEU A 106 9.86 2.12 -11.33
N PRO A 107 10.91 1.40 -10.91
CA PRO A 107 10.96 -0.04 -11.07
C PRO A 107 10.07 -0.81 -10.07
N ARG A 108 9.85 -0.24 -8.88
CA ARG A 108 9.13 -0.92 -7.81
C ARG A 108 8.45 0.05 -6.86
N LEU A 109 7.21 -0.27 -6.50
CA LEU A 109 6.41 0.48 -5.52
C LEU A 109 5.94 -0.45 -4.41
N VAL A 110 6.05 0.00 -3.17
CA VAL A 110 5.48 -0.68 -2.00
C VAL A 110 4.34 0.19 -1.47
N LEU A 111 3.12 -0.34 -1.52
CA LEU A 111 1.91 0.37 -1.12
C LEU A 111 1.42 -0.16 0.23
N LEU A 112 1.31 0.73 1.22
CA LEU A 112 0.76 0.40 2.53
C LEU A 112 -0.69 0.87 2.60
N CYS A 113 -1.61 -0.08 2.75
CA CYS A 113 -3.04 0.20 2.86
C CYS A 113 -3.43 0.46 4.31
N GLY A 114 -3.99 1.64 4.59
CA GLY A 114 -4.50 1.99 5.89
C GLY A 114 -5.93 1.50 6.13
N ARG A 115 -6.26 1.34 7.39
CA ARG A 115 -7.59 1.01 7.87
C ARG A 115 -7.89 1.77 9.15
N TYR A 116 -9.15 1.71 9.59
CA TYR A 116 -9.61 2.36 10.82
C TYR A 116 -9.41 3.88 10.75
N GLU A 117 -8.81 4.46 11.78
CA GLU A 117 -8.52 5.90 11.83
C GLU A 117 -7.15 6.25 11.19
N GLY A 118 -6.48 5.27 10.58
CA GLY A 118 -5.22 5.47 9.88
C GLY A 118 -4.06 4.71 10.52
N PHE A 119 -2.90 5.35 10.55
CA PHE A 119 -1.65 4.75 11.00
C PHE A 119 -1.17 5.39 12.31
N ASP A 120 -0.45 4.61 13.11
CA ASP A 120 0.35 5.15 14.19
C ASP A 120 1.43 6.08 13.60
N GLU A 121 1.45 7.33 14.02
CA GLU A 121 2.36 8.36 13.47
C GLU A 121 3.85 7.98 13.60
N ARG A 122 4.20 7.11 14.55
CA ARG A 122 5.57 6.62 14.70
C ARG A 122 6.07 5.88 13.47
N ILE A 123 5.17 5.33 12.64
CA ILE A 123 5.55 4.68 11.38
C ILE A 123 6.28 5.67 10.48
N PHE A 124 5.75 6.89 10.33
CA PHE A 124 6.34 7.92 9.48
C PHE A 124 7.64 8.52 10.06
N GLU A 125 7.81 8.46 11.37
CA GLU A 125 9.04 8.90 12.03
C GLU A 125 10.20 7.90 11.84
N LEU A 126 9.88 6.62 11.72
CA LEU A 126 10.84 5.52 11.72
C LEU A 126 11.08 4.89 10.35
N PHE A 127 10.26 5.22 9.37
CA PHE A 127 10.40 4.71 8.01
C PHE A 127 10.08 5.79 6.98
N GLU A 128 11.00 6.04 6.06
CA GLU A 128 10.82 7.04 5.02
C GLU A 128 9.76 6.61 4.01
N MET A 129 8.67 7.35 3.93
CA MET A 129 7.52 7.03 3.13
C MET A 129 6.71 8.29 2.87
N GLU A 130 6.15 8.42 1.67
CA GLU A 130 5.23 9.51 1.39
C GLU A 130 3.77 9.04 1.52
N GLU A 131 2.87 9.99 1.72
CA GLU A 131 1.43 9.74 1.75
C GLU A 131 0.81 10.19 0.43
N ILE A 132 -0.06 9.35 -0.15
CA ILE A 132 -0.80 9.66 -1.38
C ILE A 132 -2.29 9.41 -1.12
N SER A 133 -3.12 10.28 -1.69
CA SER A 133 -4.57 10.25 -1.57
C SER A 133 -5.24 10.24 -2.93
N LEU A 134 -6.38 9.56 -3.06
CA LEU A 134 -7.23 9.66 -4.26
C LEU A 134 -7.96 10.99 -4.36
N GLY A 135 -8.24 11.63 -3.23
CA GLY A 135 -8.98 12.89 -3.19
C GLY A 135 -9.34 13.29 -1.77
N ASP A 136 -10.08 14.38 -1.68
CA ASP A 136 -10.49 14.96 -0.40
C ASP A 136 -11.75 14.25 0.14
N PHE A 137 -11.64 12.95 0.43
CA PHE A 137 -12.69 12.13 1.01
C PHE A 137 -12.09 10.95 1.76
N VAL A 138 -12.88 10.38 2.70
CA VAL A 138 -12.45 9.25 3.52
C VAL A 138 -13.05 7.96 2.96
N LEU A 139 -12.18 6.98 2.70
CA LEU A 139 -12.56 5.63 2.28
C LEU A 139 -12.60 4.69 3.49
N GLY A 140 -13.30 3.55 3.33
CA GLY A 140 -13.34 2.52 4.35
C GLY A 140 -12.00 1.81 4.60
N GLY A 141 -11.03 2.04 3.73
CA GLY A 141 -9.66 1.52 3.83
C GLY A 141 -8.85 1.82 2.58
N GLY A 142 -7.55 1.66 2.67
CA GLY A 142 -6.62 1.94 1.57
C GLY A 142 -6.66 0.93 0.42
N GLU A 143 -7.37 -0.18 0.56
CA GLU A 143 -7.43 -1.22 -0.47
C GLU A 143 -8.06 -0.73 -1.77
N VAL A 144 -9.15 0.05 -1.68
CA VAL A 144 -9.80 0.65 -2.87
C VAL A 144 -8.84 1.62 -3.54
N GLU A 145 -8.16 2.45 -2.75
CA GLU A 145 -7.15 3.40 -3.22
C GLU A 145 -5.99 2.67 -3.91
N ALA A 146 -5.49 1.60 -3.31
CA ALA A 146 -4.41 0.80 -3.90
C ALA A 146 -4.80 0.21 -5.25
N VAL A 147 -6.02 -0.30 -5.40
CA VAL A 147 -6.52 -0.83 -6.67
C VAL A 147 -6.57 0.27 -7.72
N ASP A 148 -7.09 1.44 -7.38
CA ASP A 148 -7.17 2.57 -8.30
C ASP A 148 -5.78 3.09 -8.70
N ASP A 149 -4.85 3.17 -7.76
CA ASP A 149 -3.46 3.59 -8.02
C ASP A 149 -2.78 2.61 -8.98
N VAL A 150 -2.87 1.32 -8.72
CA VAL A 150 -2.30 0.29 -9.58
C VAL A 150 -2.94 0.33 -10.96
N ALA A 151 -4.26 0.49 -11.05
CA ALA A 151 -4.96 0.58 -12.31
C ALA A 151 -4.56 1.82 -13.12
N ALA A 152 -4.48 2.98 -12.47
CA ALA A 152 -4.08 4.23 -13.10
C ALA A 152 -2.64 4.14 -13.64
N ILE A 153 -1.72 3.63 -12.83
CA ILE A 153 -0.32 3.43 -13.22
C ILE A 153 -0.21 2.36 -14.31
N GLY A 154 -0.97 1.27 -14.19
CA GLY A 154 -0.98 0.19 -15.18
C GLY A 154 -1.42 0.63 -16.57
N ARG A 155 -2.29 1.63 -16.66
CA ARG A 155 -2.72 2.19 -17.96
C ARG A 155 -1.58 2.86 -18.74
N GLN A 156 -0.50 3.26 -18.06
CA GLN A 156 0.67 3.84 -18.73
C GLN A 156 1.40 2.84 -19.62
N PHE A 157 1.12 1.55 -19.48
CA PHE A 157 1.72 0.48 -20.29
C PHE A 157 0.89 0.10 -21.53
N HIS A 158 -0.10 0.89 -21.85
CA HIS A 158 -0.94 0.70 -23.04
C HIS A 158 -0.46 1.49 -24.24
#